data_fcb2a3a776cad22cb378f73a581fae21
#
_entry.id   fcb2a3a776cad22cb378f73a581fae21
#
_cell.length_a   1.000
_cell.length_b   1.000
_cell.length_c   1.000
_cell.angle_alpha   90.00
_cell.angle_beta   90.00
_cell.angle_gamma   90.00
#
_symmetry.space_group_name_H-M   'P 1'
#
loop_
_entity.id
_entity.type
_entity.pdbx_description
1 polymer ?
#
loop_
_entity_poly.entity_id
_entity_poly.type
_entity_poly.pdbx_seq_one_letter_code
_entity_poly.pdbx_strand_id
1 'polypeptide(L)'
;MLAVTLTVLLGLLALAVPVAAGLGVLGLVLSELYSKLPLTLAIGEIAWSTSNNFLLVAIPFFVMLGEILLRSGIAERMYGALVLWVPWLPGGLMHSNIAACAMFAATSGSSVATAATIGTVAMGEIEKHGYSERLFLGTIAAGGTLGILIPPSINMIVYGVLTETSIPQLYLAGFIPGIILASLFSLTV
;
A
#
# COMPACT_ATOMS: atom_id res chain seq x y z
N MET A 1 -25.51 -9.80 -12.90
CA MET A 1 -24.47 -9.90 -11.89
C MET A 1 -23.61 -8.64 -11.82
N LEU A 2 -22.86 -8.25 -12.87
CA LEU A 2 -21.96 -7.08 -12.85
C LEU A 2 -22.63 -5.77 -12.42
N ALA A 3 -23.81 -5.45 -12.99
CA ALA A 3 -24.54 -4.24 -12.64
C ALA A 3 -24.95 -4.19 -11.16
N VAL A 4 -25.43 -5.32 -10.61
CA VAL A 4 -25.79 -5.41 -9.17
C VAL A 4 -24.54 -5.26 -8.30
N THR A 5 -23.42 -5.90 -8.67
CA THR A 5 -22.16 -5.77 -7.96
C THR A 5 -21.71 -4.31 -7.89
N LEU A 6 -21.72 -3.60 -9.05
CA LEU A 6 -21.31 -2.19 -9.10
C LEU A 6 -22.27 -1.28 -8.33
N THR A 7 -23.58 -1.45 -8.48
CA THR A 7 -24.57 -0.61 -7.76
C THR A 7 -24.49 -0.79 -6.26
N VAL A 8 -24.40 -2.02 -5.77
CA VAL A 8 -24.29 -2.30 -4.32
C VAL A 8 -22.96 -1.78 -3.78
N LEU A 9 -21.85 -2.06 -4.48
CA LEU A 9 -20.53 -1.61 -4.04
C LEU A 9 -20.43 -0.09 -3.99
N LEU A 10 -20.83 0.61 -5.05
CA LEU A 10 -20.81 2.07 -5.10
C LEU A 10 -21.77 2.69 -4.10
N GLY A 11 -22.95 2.09 -3.90
CA GLY A 11 -23.90 2.53 -2.88
C GLY A 11 -23.34 2.44 -1.46
N LEU A 12 -22.69 1.31 -1.12
CA LEU A 12 -22.05 1.12 0.18
C LEU A 12 -20.87 2.07 0.41
N LEU A 13 -20.08 2.33 -0.64
CA LEU A 13 -18.99 3.30 -0.58
C LEU A 13 -19.52 4.74 -0.42
N ALA A 14 -20.60 5.10 -1.12
CA ALA A 14 -21.24 6.41 -0.97
C ALA A 14 -21.82 6.64 0.43
N LEU A 15 -22.25 5.57 1.10
CA LEU A 15 -22.69 5.59 2.51
C LEU A 15 -21.53 5.56 3.51
N ALA A 16 -20.27 5.65 3.03
CA ALA A 16 -19.06 5.58 3.85
C ALA A 16 -18.95 4.31 4.72
N VAL A 17 -19.55 3.20 4.28
CA VAL A 17 -19.43 1.91 4.96
C VAL A 17 -17.97 1.43 4.85
N PRO A 18 -17.34 0.96 5.94
CA PRO A 18 -15.98 0.40 5.89
C PRO A 18 -15.87 -0.68 4.81
N VAL A 19 -14.79 -0.65 4.02
CA VAL A 19 -14.61 -1.52 2.83
C VAL A 19 -14.79 -3.01 3.19
N ALA A 20 -14.22 -3.45 4.31
CA ALA A 20 -14.33 -4.83 4.77
C ALA A 20 -15.80 -5.25 5.01
N ALA A 21 -16.58 -4.39 5.69
CA ALA A 21 -18.00 -4.63 5.92
C ALA A 21 -18.79 -4.58 4.61
N GLY A 22 -18.47 -3.60 3.75
CA GLY A 22 -19.08 -3.46 2.42
C GLY A 22 -18.88 -4.69 1.53
N LEU A 23 -17.67 -5.24 1.50
CA LEU A 23 -17.38 -6.47 0.76
C LEU A 23 -18.11 -7.68 1.34
N GLY A 24 -18.21 -7.78 2.68
CA GLY A 24 -19.00 -8.83 3.34
C GLY A 24 -20.47 -8.76 2.95
N VAL A 25 -21.09 -7.59 3.05
CA VAL A 25 -22.49 -7.37 2.64
C VAL A 25 -22.68 -7.67 1.15
N LEU A 26 -21.76 -7.20 0.30
CA LEU A 26 -21.80 -7.48 -1.13
C LEU A 26 -21.77 -8.99 -1.41
N GLY A 27 -20.88 -9.72 -0.74
CA GLY A 27 -20.78 -11.18 -0.85
C GLY A 27 -22.09 -11.87 -0.47
N LEU A 28 -22.72 -11.47 0.63
CA LEU A 28 -24.01 -12.00 1.06
C LEU A 28 -25.12 -11.70 0.03
N VAL A 29 -25.23 -10.46 -0.42
CA VAL A 29 -26.24 -10.06 -1.43
C VAL A 29 -26.07 -10.84 -2.73
N LEU A 30 -24.84 -10.98 -3.23
CA LEU A 30 -24.57 -11.73 -4.45
C LEU A 30 -24.86 -13.23 -4.28
N SER A 31 -24.57 -13.79 -3.09
CA SER A 31 -24.87 -15.17 -2.80
C SER A 31 -26.39 -15.44 -2.80
N GLU A 32 -27.17 -14.59 -2.14
CA GLU A 32 -28.62 -14.73 -2.11
C GLU A 32 -29.26 -14.58 -3.49
N LEU A 33 -28.75 -13.68 -4.33
CA LEU A 33 -29.32 -13.41 -5.66
C LEU A 33 -28.89 -14.41 -6.74
N TYR A 34 -27.68 -14.97 -6.64
CA TYR A 34 -27.08 -15.70 -7.76
C TYR A 34 -26.55 -17.09 -7.39
N SER A 35 -26.45 -17.45 -6.10
CA SER A 35 -25.97 -18.76 -5.67
C SER A 35 -27.14 -19.69 -5.32
N LYS A 36 -26.98 -20.96 -5.68
CA LYS A 36 -27.91 -22.03 -5.23
C LYS A 36 -27.67 -22.48 -3.78
N LEU A 37 -26.47 -22.22 -3.28
CA LEU A 37 -26.09 -22.54 -1.90
C LEU A 37 -25.92 -21.23 -1.14
N PRO A 38 -26.67 -21.00 -0.04
CA PRO A 38 -26.58 -19.77 0.72
C PRO A 38 -25.21 -19.68 1.43
N LEU A 39 -24.54 -18.56 1.25
CA LEU A 39 -23.23 -18.29 1.86
C LEU A 39 -23.28 -18.38 3.38
N THR A 40 -24.45 -18.10 3.97
CA THR A 40 -24.70 -18.18 5.42
C THR A 40 -24.40 -19.56 6.01
N LEU A 41 -24.52 -20.62 5.23
CA LEU A 41 -24.18 -21.99 5.68
C LEU A 41 -22.68 -22.29 5.62
N ALA A 42 -21.94 -21.58 4.75
CA ALA A 42 -20.52 -21.80 4.52
C ALA A 42 -19.62 -20.70 5.16
N ILE A 43 -20.20 -19.61 5.64
CA ILE A 43 -19.45 -18.43 6.09
C ILE A 43 -18.48 -18.76 7.24
N GLY A 44 -18.89 -19.65 8.15
CA GLY A 44 -18.03 -20.09 9.25
C GLY A 44 -16.80 -20.86 8.77
N GLU A 45 -16.99 -21.78 7.82
CA GLU A 45 -15.91 -22.57 7.23
C GLU A 45 -14.95 -21.68 6.41
N ILE A 46 -15.50 -20.77 5.60
CA ILE A 46 -14.71 -19.82 4.81
C ILE A 46 -13.92 -18.90 5.73
N ALA A 47 -14.54 -18.35 6.77
CA ALA A 47 -13.87 -17.48 7.73
C ALA A 47 -12.76 -18.24 8.47
N TRP A 48 -13.02 -19.47 8.89
CA TRP A 48 -12.03 -20.31 9.56
C TRP A 48 -10.87 -20.67 8.65
N SER A 49 -11.12 -21.17 7.44
CA SER A 49 -10.07 -21.57 6.50
C SER A 49 -9.20 -20.39 6.07
N THR A 50 -9.81 -19.23 5.82
CA THR A 50 -9.09 -18.01 5.49
C THR A 50 -8.25 -17.51 6.67
N SER A 51 -8.82 -17.47 7.87
CA SER A 51 -8.11 -17.00 9.07
C SER A 51 -6.98 -17.91 9.51
N ASN A 52 -7.09 -19.21 9.22
CA ASN A 52 -6.08 -20.22 9.56
C ASN A 52 -5.00 -20.39 8.48
N ASN A 53 -4.95 -19.48 7.49
CA ASN A 53 -3.92 -19.52 6.45
C ASN A 53 -2.60 -18.98 7.00
N PHE A 54 -1.57 -19.84 7.02
CA PHE A 54 -0.24 -19.53 7.56
C PHE A 54 0.40 -18.31 6.87
N LEU A 55 0.16 -18.10 5.58
CA LEU A 55 0.74 -16.99 4.82
C LEU A 55 0.23 -15.63 5.32
N LEU A 56 -1.00 -15.57 5.83
CA LEU A 56 -1.56 -14.32 6.38
C LEU A 56 -0.91 -13.89 7.70
N VAL A 57 -0.23 -14.80 8.40
CA VAL A 57 0.54 -14.48 9.62
C VAL A 57 1.67 -13.49 9.31
N ALA A 58 2.16 -13.45 8.09
CA ALA A 58 3.17 -12.46 7.67
C ALA A 58 2.66 -11.01 7.78
N ILE A 59 1.35 -10.76 7.61
CA ILE A 59 0.77 -9.41 7.62
C ILE A 59 1.01 -8.68 8.94
N PRO A 60 0.63 -9.22 10.12
CA PRO A 60 0.89 -8.55 11.38
C PRO A 60 2.39 -8.35 11.66
N PHE A 61 3.25 -9.25 11.20
CA PHE A 61 4.70 -9.07 11.33
C PHE A 61 5.23 -7.92 10.46
N PHE A 62 4.72 -7.75 9.24
CA PHE A 62 5.08 -6.60 8.40
C PHE A 62 4.56 -5.29 8.99
N VAL A 63 3.36 -5.26 9.53
CA VAL A 63 2.82 -4.08 10.22
C VAL A 63 3.69 -3.73 11.43
N MET A 64 4.05 -4.73 12.24
CA MET A 64 4.93 -4.55 13.38
C MET A 64 6.33 -4.06 12.96
N LEU A 65 6.91 -4.62 11.90
CA LEU A 65 8.19 -4.18 11.35
C LEU A 65 8.13 -2.71 10.93
N GLY A 66 7.08 -2.31 10.20
CA GLY A 66 6.87 -0.92 9.78
C GLY A 66 6.80 0.04 10.98
N GLU A 67 6.09 -0.35 12.04
CA GLU A 67 5.98 0.44 13.28
C GLU A 67 7.31 0.54 14.03
N ILE A 68 8.07 -0.54 14.11
CA ILE A 68 9.41 -0.54 14.70
C ILE A 68 10.35 0.40 13.92
N LEU A 69 10.34 0.32 12.59
CA LEU A 69 11.16 1.18 11.74
C LEU A 69 10.79 2.65 11.90
N LEU A 70 9.51 2.96 12.01
CA LEU A 70 9.01 4.31 12.25
C LEU A 70 9.53 4.86 13.60
N ARG A 71 9.38 4.08 14.66
CA ARG A 71 9.76 4.53 16.04
C ARG A 71 11.26 4.49 16.32
N SER A 72 12.02 3.75 15.54
CA SER A 72 13.48 3.62 15.75
C SER A 72 14.31 4.81 15.25
N GLY A 73 13.68 5.78 14.54
CA GLY A 73 14.37 6.88 13.89
C GLY A 73 15.18 6.48 12.65
N ILE A 74 15.06 5.22 12.19
CA ILE A 74 15.73 4.75 10.97
C ILE A 74 15.22 5.51 9.74
N ALA A 75 13.91 5.77 9.66
CA ALA A 75 13.31 6.51 8.55
C ALA A 75 13.89 7.92 8.42
N GLU A 76 14.10 8.63 9.53
CA GLU A 76 14.73 9.96 9.56
C GLU A 76 16.19 9.91 9.08
N ARG A 77 16.96 8.94 9.57
CA ARG A 77 18.37 8.77 9.16
C ARG A 77 18.50 8.41 7.67
N MET A 78 17.62 7.54 7.20
CA MET A 78 17.55 7.14 5.79
C MET A 78 17.19 8.33 4.90
N TYR A 79 16.19 9.10 5.29
CA TYR A 79 15.79 10.31 4.58
C TYR A 79 16.93 11.33 4.56
N GLY A 80 17.55 11.62 5.72
CA GLY A 80 18.69 12.51 5.83
C GLY A 80 19.87 12.11 4.95
N ALA A 81 20.15 10.81 4.83
CA ALA A 81 21.18 10.32 3.90
C ALA A 81 20.81 10.58 2.45
N LEU A 82 19.56 10.35 2.05
CA LEU A 82 19.11 10.60 0.68
C LEU A 82 19.12 12.09 0.32
N VAL A 83 18.79 12.96 1.26
CA VAL A 83 18.90 14.43 1.10
C VAL A 83 20.33 14.86 0.79
N LEU A 84 21.33 14.14 1.24
CA LEU A 84 22.74 14.43 0.93
C LEU A 84 23.19 13.87 -0.42
N TRP A 85 22.60 12.75 -0.84
CA TRP A 85 23.05 12.03 -2.05
C TRP A 85 22.36 12.48 -3.35
N VAL A 86 21.13 12.95 -3.28
CA VAL A 86 20.26 13.20 -4.44
C VAL A 86 20.19 14.69 -4.91
N PRO A 87 20.71 15.71 -4.18
CA PRO A 87 20.50 17.12 -4.53
C PRO A 87 21.11 17.55 -5.89
N TRP A 88 21.98 16.73 -6.49
CA TRP A 88 22.56 17.02 -7.81
C TRP A 88 21.56 16.87 -8.98
N LEU A 89 20.41 16.21 -8.72
CA LEU A 89 19.32 16.11 -9.70
C LEU A 89 18.47 17.38 -9.71
N PRO A 90 18.02 17.87 -10.88
CA PRO A 90 17.05 18.95 -10.96
C PRO A 90 15.74 18.48 -10.31
N GLY A 91 15.22 19.27 -9.34
CA GLY A 91 14.11 18.82 -8.47
C GLY A 91 14.54 18.51 -7.03
N GLY A 92 15.85 18.23 -6.81
CA GLY A 92 16.45 18.14 -5.47
C GLY A 92 15.72 17.22 -4.51
N LEU A 93 15.17 17.77 -3.42
CA LEU A 93 14.51 17.02 -2.33
C LEU A 93 13.27 16.24 -2.78
N MET A 94 12.63 16.61 -3.88
CA MET A 94 11.47 15.86 -4.37
C MET A 94 11.86 14.47 -4.88
N HIS A 95 13.05 14.33 -5.47
CA HIS A 95 13.62 13.02 -5.80
C HIS A 95 13.97 12.22 -4.54
N SER A 96 14.47 12.91 -3.50
CA SER A 96 14.71 12.28 -2.19
C SER A 96 13.42 11.74 -1.56
N ASN A 97 12.28 12.43 -1.72
CA ASN A 97 10.98 11.95 -1.27
C ASN A 97 10.60 10.63 -1.97
N ILE A 98 10.72 10.58 -3.30
CA ILE A 98 10.38 9.38 -4.08
C ILE A 98 11.31 8.23 -3.73
N ALA A 99 12.62 8.49 -3.64
CA ALA A 99 13.61 7.48 -3.27
C ALA A 99 13.39 6.97 -1.83
N ALA A 100 13.12 7.86 -0.88
CA ALA A 100 12.82 7.49 0.50
C ALA A 100 11.53 6.67 0.60
N CYS A 101 10.49 7.07 -0.12
CA CYS A 101 9.26 6.30 -0.22
C CYS A 101 9.51 4.89 -0.80
N ALA A 102 10.30 4.78 -1.88
CA ALA A 102 10.63 3.49 -2.48
C ALA A 102 11.40 2.58 -1.52
N MET A 103 12.38 3.12 -0.80
CA MET A 103 13.17 2.35 0.19
C MET A 103 12.33 1.95 1.38
N PHE A 104 11.51 2.87 1.92
CA PHE A 104 10.64 2.57 3.05
C PHE A 104 9.50 1.61 2.64
N ALA A 105 8.99 1.74 1.42
CA ALA A 105 8.03 0.81 0.83
C ALA A 105 8.57 -0.64 0.85
N ALA A 106 9.82 -0.83 0.42
CA ALA A 106 10.49 -2.12 0.41
C ALA A 106 10.72 -2.73 1.81
N THR A 107 10.47 -1.99 2.88
CA THR A 107 10.60 -2.48 4.26
C THR A 107 9.27 -2.62 4.98
N SER A 108 8.35 -1.65 4.79
CA SER A 108 7.05 -1.62 5.47
C SER A 108 5.96 -2.40 4.75
N GLY A 109 6.07 -2.55 3.42
CA GLY A 109 5.05 -3.21 2.59
C GLY A 109 3.69 -2.51 2.56
N SER A 110 3.61 -1.26 3.04
CA SER A 110 2.35 -0.52 3.21
C SER A 110 2.45 0.88 2.63
N SER A 111 1.54 1.24 1.73
CA SER A 111 1.46 2.58 1.13
C SER A 111 1.12 3.66 2.16
N VAL A 112 0.19 3.36 3.07
CA VAL A 112 -0.24 4.31 4.11
C VAL A 112 0.89 4.58 5.10
N ALA A 113 1.55 3.52 5.59
CA ALA A 113 2.69 3.66 6.49
C ALA A 113 3.83 4.43 5.82
N THR A 114 4.13 4.14 4.55
CA THR A 114 5.16 4.82 3.77
C THR A 114 4.86 6.32 3.64
N ALA A 115 3.66 6.69 3.19
CA ALA A 115 3.27 8.09 3.01
C ALA A 115 3.26 8.85 4.35
N ALA A 116 2.72 8.25 5.40
CA ALA A 116 2.66 8.87 6.73
C ALA A 116 4.07 9.08 7.32
N THR A 117 4.93 8.06 7.24
CA THR A 117 6.28 8.12 7.81
C THR A 117 7.15 9.13 7.08
N ILE A 118 7.27 8.98 5.76
CA ILE A 118 8.11 9.88 4.96
C ILE A 118 7.51 11.28 4.94
N GLY A 119 6.18 11.41 4.92
CA GLY A 119 5.50 12.70 5.04
C GLY A 119 5.89 13.43 6.33
N THR A 120 5.84 12.75 7.47
CA THR A 120 6.19 13.35 8.77
C THR A 120 7.66 13.81 8.79
N VAL A 121 8.58 12.99 8.28
CA VAL A 121 10.01 13.31 8.25
C VAL A 121 10.32 14.45 7.27
N ALA A 122 9.71 14.43 6.08
CA ALA A 122 9.99 15.37 5.00
C ALA A 122 9.34 16.75 5.21
N MET A 123 8.24 16.85 5.97
CA MET A 123 7.52 18.12 6.20
C MET A 123 8.44 19.24 6.71
N GLY A 124 9.37 18.92 7.61
CA GLY A 124 10.32 19.90 8.13
C GLY A 124 11.29 20.50 7.11
N GLU A 125 11.42 19.90 5.93
CA GLU A 125 12.33 20.36 4.89
C GLU A 125 11.66 21.35 3.92
N ILE A 126 10.32 21.39 3.86
CA ILE A 126 9.58 22.32 2.97
C ILE A 126 9.92 23.76 3.31
N GLU A 127 9.80 24.12 4.60
CA GLU A 127 10.00 25.50 5.08
C GLU A 127 11.46 25.94 4.93
N LYS A 128 12.41 25.00 5.14
CA LYS A 128 13.85 25.32 5.06
C LYS A 128 14.34 25.63 3.65
N HIS A 129 13.73 25.00 2.65
CA HIS A 129 14.26 25.06 1.26
C HIS A 129 13.33 25.78 0.28
N GLY A 130 12.18 26.30 0.71
CA GLY A 130 11.28 27.10 -0.11
C GLY A 130 10.64 26.35 -1.29
N TYR A 131 10.45 25.04 -1.17
CA TYR A 131 9.76 24.24 -2.19
C TYR A 131 8.26 24.57 -2.26
N SER A 132 7.66 24.38 -3.44
CA SER A 132 6.22 24.42 -3.59
C SER A 132 5.60 23.30 -2.77
N GLU A 133 4.86 23.65 -1.71
CA GLU A 133 4.22 22.70 -0.80
C GLU A 133 3.37 21.68 -1.57
N ARG A 134 2.59 22.15 -2.54
CA ARG A 134 1.71 21.31 -3.34
C ARG A 134 2.47 20.23 -4.11
N LEU A 135 3.59 20.59 -4.75
CA LEU A 135 4.38 19.67 -5.54
C LEU A 135 5.15 18.71 -4.62
N PHE A 136 5.70 19.23 -3.54
CA PHE A 136 6.42 18.44 -2.54
C PHE A 136 5.55 17.37 -1.91
N LEU A 137 4.35 17.73 -1.43
CA LEU A 137 3.37 16.77 -0.91
C LEU A 137 2.88 15.80 -1.98
N GLY A 138 2.76 16.27 -3.22
CA GLY A 138 2.43 15.44 -4.36
C GLY A 138 3.45 14.31 -4.57
N THR A 139 4.75 14.59 -4.42
CA THR A 139 5.79 13.55 -4.54
C THR A 139 5.75 12.53 -3.42
N ILE A 140 5.38 12.93 -2.20
CA ILE A 140 5.19 12.02 -1.06
C ILE A 140 3.95 11.15 -1.27
N ALA A 141 2.84 11.74 -1.72
CA ALA A 141 1.62 11.01 -2.00
C ALA A 141 1.81 9.98 -3.12
N ALA A 142 2.45 10.38 -4.22
CA ALA A 142 2.80 9.49 -5.33
C ALA A 142 3.80 8.41 -4.88
N GLY A 143 4.89 8.80 -4.23
CA GLY A 143 5.89 7.88 -3.70
C GLY A 143 5.32 6.88 -2.71
N GLY A 144 4.38 7.29 -1.86
CA GLY A 144 3.69 6.41 -0.93
C GLY A 144 2.98 5.24 -1.62
N THR A 145 2.45 5.44 -2.83
CA THR A 145 1.80 4.35 -3.59
C THR A 145 2.74 3.21 -3.96
N LEU A 146 4.05 3.46 -3.99
CA LEU A 146 5.06 2.43 -4.23
C LEU A 146 5.03 1.30 -3.19
N GLY A 147 4.51 1.56 -1.99
CA GLY A 147 4.35 0.57 -0.92
C GLY A 147 3.40 -0.59 -1.25
N ILE A 148 2.56 -0.44 -2.26
CA ILE A 148 1.71 -1.53 -2.77
C ILE A 148 2.47 -2.41 -3.78
N LEU A 149 3.38 -1.80 -4.55
CA LEU A 149 3.97 -2.41 -5.73
C LEU A 149 5.40 -2.94 -5.48
N ILE A 150 6.21 -2.20 -4.70
CA ILE A 150 7.59 -2.62 -4.40
C ILE A 150 7.56 -3.73 -3.34
N PRO A 151 8.13 -4.92 -3.63
CA PRO A 151 8.19 -6.01 -2.67
C PRO A 151 9.13 -5.72 -1.48
N PRO A 152 8.83 -6.30 -0.30
CA PRO A 152 7.64 -7.08 0.05
C PRO A 152 6.41 -6.20 0.23
N SER A 153 5.24 -6.65 -0.25
CA SER A 153 3.99 -5.91 -0.16
C SER A 153 2.90 -6.76 0.49
N ILE A 154 2.22 -6.19 1.47
CA ILE A 154 1.08 -6.82 2.16
C ILE A 154 -0.03 -7.16 1.14
N ASN A 155 -0.26 -6.26 0.18
CA ASN A 155 -1.30 -6.47 -0.83
C ASN A 155 -0.99 -7.68 -1.75
N MET A 156 0.29 -7.90 -2.07
CA MET A 156 0.71 -9.06 -2.85
C MET A 156 0.55 -10.37 -2.06
N ILE A 157 0.75 -10.35 -0.74
CA ILE A 157 0.50 -11.52 0.12
C ILE A 157 -0.98 -11.87 0.08
N VAL A 158 -1.86 -10.88 0.33
CA VAL A 158 -3.32 -11.08 0.30
C VAL A 158 -3.77 -11.57 -1.07
N TYR A 159 -3.29 -10.94 -2.14
CA TYR A 159 -3.60 -11.36 -3.51
C TYR A 159 -3.14 -12.80 -3.78
N GLY A 160 -1.91 -13.15 -3.40
CA GLY A 160 -1.37 -14.50 -3.57
C GLY A 160 -2.20 -15.56 -2.85
N VAL A 161 -2.65 -15.27 -1.62
CA VAL A 161 -3.53 -16.18 -0.86
C VAL A 161 -4.89 -16.34 -1.53
N LEU A 162 -5.50 -15.23 -1.99
CA LEU A 162 -6.83 -15.27 -2.62
C LEU A 162 -6.85 -15.94 -3.99
N THR A 163 -5.74 -15.84 -4.74
CA THR A 163 -5.63 -16.39 -6.10
C THR A 163 -4.83 -17.69 -6.17
N GLU A 164 -4.40 -18.21 -5.02
CA GLU A 164 -3.51 -19.39 -4.92
C GLU A 164 -2.22 -19.24 -5.75
N THR A 165 -1.76 -17.99 -5.94
CA THR A 165 -0.56 -17.68 -6.72
C THR A 165 0.66 -17.62 -5.80
N SER A 166 1.81 -18.09 -6.29
CA SER A 166 3.07 -18.06 -5.55
C SER A 166 3.49 -16.62 -5.18
N ILE A 167 3.55 -16.32 -3.89
CA ILE A 167 3.98 -15.00 -3.37
C ILE A 167 5.39 -14.62 -3.83
N PRO A 168 6.40 -15.52 -3.82
CA PRO A 168 7.72 -15.21 -4.36
C PRO A 168 7.69 -14.80 -5.83
N GLN A 169 6.86 -15.45 -6.67
CA GLN A 169 6.72 -15.07 -8.08
C GLN A 169 6.05 -13.70 -8.23
N LEU A 170 5.05 -13.37 -7.40
CA LEU A 170 4.42 -12.06 -7.38
C LEU A 170 5.44 -10.97 -6.98
N TYR A 171 6.30 -11.25 -6.01
CA TYR A 171 7.36 -10.32 -5.61
C TYR A 171 8.35 -10.08 -6.75
N LEU A 172 8.83 -11.13 -7.41
CA LEU A 172 9.70 -10.98 -8.56
C LEU A 172 9.04 -10.18 -9.69
N ALA A 173 7.76 -10.44 -9.95
CA ALA A 173 7.00 -9.69 -10.95
C ALA A 173 6.78 -8.21 -10.59
N GLY A 174 6.68 -7.88 -9.30
CA GLY A 174 6.48 -6.51 -8.81
C GLY A 174 7.74 -5.63 -8.85
N PHE A 175 8.93 -6.23 -8.87
CA PHE A 175 10.19 -5.49 -8.80
C PHE A 175 10.39 -4.54 -10.00
N ILE A 176 10.24 -5.06 -11.22
CA ILE A 176 10.44 -4.28 -12.44
C ILE A 176 9.40 -3.15 -12.58
N PRO A 177 8.08 -3.41 -12.45
CA PRO A 177 7.08 -2.34 -12.46
C PRO A 177 7.29 -1.31 -11.36
N GLY A 178 7.73 -1.74 -10.17
CA GLY A 178 8.03 -0.84 -9.05
C GLY A 178 9.15 0.14 -9.36
N ILE A 179 10.25 -0.34 -9.93
CA ILE A 179 11.38 0.52 -10.35
C ILE A 179 10.95 1.46 -11.49
N ILE A 180 10.20 0.96 -12.48
CA ILE A 180 9.70 1.78 -13.58
C ILE A 180 8.82 2.89 -13.05
N LEU A 181 7.88 2.59 -12.15
CA LEU A 181 6.97 3.57 -11.58
C LEU A 181 7.72 4.63 -10.76
N ALA A 182 8.66 4.21 -9.92
CA ALA A 182 9.51 5.13 -9.16
C ALA A 182 10.31 6.07 -10.09
N SER A 183 10.85 5.53 -11.19
CA SER A 183 11.56 6.30 -12.20
C SER A 183 10.64 7.29 -12.91
N LEU A 184 9.42 6.88 -13.27
CA LEU A 184 8.42 7.77 -13.88
C LEU A 184 8.02 8.90 -12.94
N PHE A 185 7.79 8.62 -11.66
CA PHE A 185 7.53 9.68 -10.68
C PHE A 185 8.71 10.64 -10.57
N SER A 186 9.94 10.13 -10.58
CA SER A 186 11.14 10.96 -10.57
C SER A 186 11.28 11.82 -11.83
N LEU A 187 10.83 11.34 -12.99
CA LEU A 187 10.85 12.10 -14.24
C LEU A 187 9.81 13.22 -14.30
N THR A 188 8.78 13.19 -13.46
CA THR A 188 7.75 14.25 -13.40
C THR A 188 8.15 15.42 -12.51
N VAL A 189 9.26 15.33 -11.83
CA VAL A 189 9.83 16.33 -10.92
C VAL A 189 10.88 17.18 -11.63
#